data_f63f2ccfb9ff611c7aa6ce9f6380360d
#
_entry.id   f63f2ccfb9ff611c7aa6ce9f6380360d
#
_cell.length_a   1.000
_cell.length_b   1.000
_cell.length_c   1.000
_cell.angle_alpha   90.00
_cell.angle_beta   90.00
_cell.angle_gamma   90.00
#
_symmetry.space_group_name_H-M   'P 1'
#
loop_
_entity.id
_entity.type
_entity.pdbx_description
1 polymer ?
#
loop_
_entity_poly.entity_id
_entity_poly.type
_entity_poly.pdbx_seq_one_letter_code
_entity_poly.pdbx_strand_id
1 'polypeptide(L)'
;KKTNQGIPMPYIVCFHSTARAAKRWPNDQWAMLGQLLSMQGYQLVFPWGSEVEMKVSALIASQVPGAIVPRAFSIEEAYSLVAYAALTIGVDTGLTHLSAVLGKPTVEIYCDSPRWKTEGYWSKVIANVGDYKKAPNFEDVIGAVRTISSA
;
A
#
# COMPACT_ATOMS: atom_id res chain seq x y z
N LYS A 1 13.67 -0.47 16.15
CA LYS A 1 13.59 0.93 15.74
C LYS A 1 12.18 1.27 15.29
N LYS A 2 11.72 2.46 15.62
CA LYS A 2 10.34 2.89 15.36
C LYS A 2 10.30 4.18 14.56
N THR A 3 9.20 4.39 13.85
CA THR A 3 8.90 5.67 13.22
C THR A 3 8.45 6.67 14.29
N ASN A 4 8.22 7.92 13.89
CA ASN A 4 7.67 8.93 14.78
C ASN A 4 6.27 8.60 15.30
N GLN A 5 5.57 7.63 14.70
CA GLN A 5 4.28 7.12 15.17
C GLN A 5 4.40 5.88 16.04
N GLY A 6 5.60 5.44 16.35
CA GLY A 6 5.85 4.28 17.17
C GLY A 6 5.61 2.93 16.49
N ILE A 7 5.55 2.91 15.19
CA ILE A 7 5.32 1.68 14.43
C ILE A 7 6.62 0.85 14.38
N PRO A 8 6.57 -0.43 14.78
CA PRO A 8 7.76 -1.29 14.69
C PRO A 8 8.21 -1.51 13.25
N MET A 9 9.52 -1.49 13.05
CA MET A 9 10.11 -1.72 11.73
C MET A 9 10.67 -3.14 11.64
N PRO A 10 10.70 -3.78 10.46
CA PRO A 10 10.27 -3.21 9.18
C PRO A 10 8.75 -3.26 9.01
N TYR A 11 8.19 -2.27 8.35
CA TYR A 11 6.77 -2.25 8.08
C TYR A 11 6.47 -1.93 6.62
N ILE A 12 5.29 -2.37 6.17
CA ILE A 12 4.77 -2.13 4.83
C ILE A 12 3.50 -1.30 4.97
N VAL A 13 3.43 -0.19 4.25
CA VAL A 13 2.25 0.67 4.23
C VAL A 13 1.35 0.26 3.08
N CYS A 14 0.06 0.08 3.38
CA CYS A 14 -0.94 -0.38 2.41
C CYS A 14 -2.02 0.69 2.25
N PHE A 15 -1.99 1.43 1.14
CA PHE A 15 -2.99 2.43 0.82
C PHE A 15 -4.11 1.78 0.00
N HIS A 16 -5.13 1.29 0.68
CA HIS A 16 -6.23 0.55 0.06
C HIS A 16 -7.35 1.45 -0.46
N SER A 17 -7.41 2.70 -0.03
CA SER A 17 -8.57 3.56 -0.24
C SER A 17 -8.34 4.66 -1.27
N THR A 18 -9.37 4.91 -2.05
CA THR A 18 -9.46 6.02 -2.99
C THR A 18 -10.93 6.42 -3.08
N ALA A 19 -11.21 7.64 -3.51
CA ALA A 19 -12.57 8.17 -3.65
C ALA A 19 -13.42 7.34 -4.62
N ARG A 20 -12.82 6.78 -5.68
CA ARG A 20 -13.52 5.98 -6.67
C ARG A 20 -13.48 4.49 -6.30
N ALA A 21 -14.66 3.91 -6.08
CA ALA A 21 -14.77 2.48 -5.75
C ALA A 21 -14.14 1.57 -6.81
N ALA A 22 -14.26 1.93 -8.09
CA ALA A 22 -13.70 1.14 -9.20
C ALA A 22 -12.16 1.06 -9.16
N LYS A 23 -11.50 2.00 -8.49
CA LYS A 23 -10.04 2.00 -8.34
C LYS A 23 -9.55 1.16 -7.18
N ARG A 24 -10.46 0.66 -6.34
CA ARG A 24 -10.11 -0.12 -5.14
C ARG A 24 -9.82 -1.56 -5.51
N TRP A 25 -8.80 -2.11 -4.87
CA TRP A 25 -8.52 -3.53 -4.94
C TRP A 25 -9.36 -4.24 -3.87
N PRO A 26 -9.91 -5.44 -4.14
CA PRO A 26 -10.81 -6.09 -3.18
C PRO A 26 -10.20 -6.30 -1.79
N ASN A 27 -11.02 -6.13 -0.76
CA ASN A 27 -10.56 -6.24 0.63
C ASN A 27 -10.00 -7.61 0.96
N ASP A 28 -10.59 -8.69 0.44
CA ASP A 28 -10.11 -10.04 0.66
C ASP A 28 -8.73 -10.27 0.04
N GLN A 29 -8.43 -9.62 -1.06
CA GLN A 29 -7.11 -9.66 -1.68
C GLN A 29 -6.07 -8.94 -0.79
N TRP A 30 -6.45 -7.80 -0.22
CA TRP A 30 -5.60 -7.09 0.74
C TRP A 30 -5.31 -7.95 1.96
N ALA A 31 -6.33 -8.66 2.48
CA ALA A 31 -6.17 -9.53 3.63
C ALA A 31 -5.22 -10.69 3.35
N MET A 32 -5.37 -11.32 2.18
CA MET A 32 -4.47 -12.41 1.76
C MET A 32 -3.03 -11.94 1.62
N LEU A 33 -2.84 -10.78 0.99
CA LEU A 33 -1.52 -10.18 0.82
C LEU A 33 -0.90 -9.87 2.17
N GLY A 34 -1.67 -9.26 3.07
CA GLY A 34 -1.21 -8.92 4.40
C GLY A 34 -0.83 -10.14 5.23
N GLN A 35 -1.61 -11.22 5.15
CA GLN A 35 -1.30 -12.47 5.84
C GLN A 35 0.03 -13.05 5.36
N LEU A 36 0.25 -13.06 4.06
CA LEU A 36 1.50 -13.59 3.48
C LEU A 36 2.70 -12.76 3.93
N LEU A 37 2.61 -11.44 3.85
CA LEU A 37 3.72 -10.56 4.22
C LEU A 37 3.97 -10.54 5.73
N SER A 38 2.91 -10.68 6.53
CA SER A 38 3.04 -10.83 7.98
C SER A 38 3.85 -12.09 8.34
N MET A 39 3.62 -13.17 7.62
CA MET A 39 4.37 -14.41 7.82
C MET A 39 5.85 -14.26 7.48
N GLN A 40 6.19 -13.28 6.66
CA GLN A 40 7.57 -12.99 6.28
C GLN A 40 8.25 -12.01 7.25
N GLY A 41 7.56 -11.61 8.29
CA GLY A 41 8.14 -10.77 9.35
C GLY A 41 7.84 -9.27 9.22
N TYR A 42 7.00 -8.87 8.27
CA TYR A 42 6.66 -7.46 8.12
C TYR A 42 5.46 -7.07 8.97
N GLN A 43 5.51 -5.86 9.51
CA GLN A 43 4.36 -5.22 10.12
C GLN A 43 3.52 -4.57 9.01
N LEU A 44 2.23 -4.84 8.96
CA LEU A 44 1.35 -4.23 7.96
C LEU A 44 0.64 -3.02 8.57
N VAL A 45 0.61 -1.92 7.84
CA VAL A 45 -0.02 -0.67 8.30
C VAL A 45 -1.08 -0.25 7.28
N PHE A 46 -2.30 -0.06 7.75
CA PHE A 46 -3.45 0.30 6.91
C PHE A 46 -3.96 1.69 7.29
N PRO A 47 -3.39 2.75 6.72
CA PRO A 47 -3.82 4.13 7.03
C PRO A 47 -5.20 4.43 6.44
N TRP A 48 -5.78 5.53 6.89
CA TRP A 48 -7.10 5.97 6.44
C TRP A 48 -7.18 7.50 6.48
N GLY A 49 -8.07 8.07 5.64
CA GLY A 49 -8.26 9.51 5.58
C GLY A 49 -9.67 9.95 5.99
N SER A 50 -10.61 8.99 6.10
CA SER A 50 -11.98 9.27 6.51
C SER A 50 -12.49 8.17 7.43
N GLU A 51 -13.59 8.41 8.13
CA GLU A 51 -14.19 7.39 9.01
C GLU A 51 -14.59 6.13 8.26
N VAL A 52 -15.12 6.29 7.05
CA VAL A 52 -15.49 5.14 6.22
C VAL A 52 -14.25 4.32 5.88
N GLU A 53 -13.17 4.97 5.50
CA GLU A 53 -11.91 4.30 5.21
C GLU A 53 -11.32 3.63 6.44
N MET A 54 -11.47 4.26 7.60
CA MET A 54 -10.99 3.68 8.86
C MET A 54 -11.68 2.34 9.14
N LYS A 55 -12.98 2.25 8.89
CA LYS A 55 -13.73 1.01 9.09
C LYS A 55 -13.22 -0.09 8.15
N VAL A 56 -12.92 0.26 6.92
CA VAL A 56 -12.34 -0.69 5.95
C VAL A 56 -10.95 -1.12 6.38
N SER A 57 -10.12 -0.17 6.81
CA SER A 57 -8.79 -0.48 7.36
C SER A 57 -8.88 -1.46 8.53
N ALA A 58 -9.81 -1.22 9.46
CA ALA A 58 -10.01 -2.09 10.61
C ALA A 58 -10.48 -3.48 10.19
N LEU A 59 -11.36 -3.55 9.20
CA LEU A 59 -11.85 -4.84 8.69
C LEU A 59 -10.73 -5.66 8.08
N ILE A 60 -9.92 -5.05 7.23
CA ILE A 60 -8.78 -5.74 6.63
C ILE A 60 -7.78 -6.16 7.71
N ALA A 61 -7.43 -5.23 8.60
CA ALA A 61 -6.46 -5.46 9.66
C ALA A 61 -6.88 -6.58 10.61
N SER A 62 -8.17 -6.76 10.85
CA SER A 62 -8.68 -7.83 11.70
C SER A 62 -8.35 -9.22 11.18
N GLN A 63 -8.03 -9.34 9.90
CA GLN A 63 -7.70 -10.59 9.24
C GLN A 63 -6.19 -10.79 9.04
N VAL A 64 -5.39 -9.83 9.48
CA VAL A 64 -3.93 -9.86 9.28
C VAL A 64 -3.25 -9.82 10.65
N PRO A 65 -2.50 -10.86 11.03
CA PRO A 65 -1.85 -10.90 12.34
C PRO A 65 -0.93 -9.69 12.55
N GLY A 66 -1.11 -9.00 13.67
CA GLY A 66 -0.28 -7.87 14.05
C GLY A 66 -0.42 -6.61 13.22
N ALA A 67 -1.41 -6.55 12.33
CA ALA A 67 -1.63 -5.36 11.50
C ALA A 67 -2.02 -4.14 12.35
N ILE A 68 -1.61 -2.98 11.89
CA ILE A 68 -1.83 -1.72 12.59
C ILE A 68 -2.74 -0.82 11.77
N VAL A 69 -3.78 -0.28 12.43
CA VAL A 69 -4.56 0.83 11.91
C VAL A 69 -4.11 2.06 12.70
N PRO A 70 -3.36 2.98 12.08
CA PRO A 70 -2.83 4.11 12.83
C PRO A 70 -3.93 5.11 13.18
N ARG A 71 -3.63 6.00 14.14
CA ARG A 71 -4.48 7.13 14.42
C ARG A 71 -4.48 8.09 13.21
N ALA A 72 -5.40 9.04 13.20
CA ALA A 72 -5.39 10.09 12.19
C ALA A 72 -4.02 10.78 12.16
N PHE A 73 -3.56 11.15 10.98
CA PHE A 73 -2.24 11.73 10.81
C PHE A 73 -2.29 12.95 9.89
N SER A 74 -1.33 13.86 10.09
CA SER A 74 -1.14 15.03 9.24
C SER A 74 -0.43 14.62 7.94
N ILE A 75 -0.36 15.57 6.99
CA ILE A 75 0.37 15.34 5.75
C ILE A 75 1.86 15.08 6.03
N GLU A 76 2.42 15.75 7.02
CA GLU A 76 3.81 15.58 7.42
C GLU A 76 4.05 14.19 8.01
N GLU A 77 3.11 13.71 8.81
CA GLU A 77 3.18 12.36 9.36
C GLU A 77 3.04 11.29 8.27
N ALA A 78 2.18 11.54 7.27
CA ALA A 78 2.05 10.66 6.11
C ALA A 78 3.37 10.57 5.35
N TYR A 79 4.05 11.69 5.21
CA TYR A 79 5.37 11.77 4.56
C TYR A 79 6.38 10.88 5.29
N SER A 80 6.46 11.03 6.63
CA SER A 80 7.34 10.21 7.46
C SER A 80 6.98 8.74 7.41
N LEU A 81 5.69 8.42 7.43
CA LEU A 81 5.22 7.05 7.37
C LEU A 81 5.74 6.35 6.11
N VAL A 82 5.63 7.01 4.98
CA VAL A 82 6.10 6.48 3.68
C VAL A 82 7.62 6.44 3.63
N ALA A 83 8.29 7.48 4.13
CA ALA A 83 9.75 7.60 4.06
C ALA A 83 10.47 6.48 4.81
N TYR A 84 9.92 5.99 5.92
CA TYR A 84 10.53 4.94 6.71
C TYR A 84 10.00 3.54 6.42
N ALA A 85 9.05 3.41 5.52
CA ALA A 85 8.50 2.10 5.16
C ALA A 85 9.51 1.27 4.39
N ALA A 86 9.50 -0.04 4.61
CA ALA A 86 10.29 -0.97 3.79
C ALA A 86 9.71 -1.05 2.37
N LEU A 87 8.39 -0.88 2.26
CA LEU A 87 7.67 -0.98 0.99
C LEU A 87 6.33 -0.26 1.15
N THR A 88 5.88 0.39 0.10
CA THR A 88 4.51 0.91 -0.01
C THR A 88 3.78 0.15 -1.10
N ILE A 89 2.60 -0.34 -0.78
CA ILE A 89 1.71 -0.99 -1.74
C ILE A 89 0.42 -0.19 -1.71
N GLY A 90 -0.03 0.30 -2.85
CA GLY A 90 -1.23 1.12 -2.85
C GLY A 90 -1.91 1.22 -4.18
N VAL A 91 -3.20 1.52 -4.11
CA VAL A 91 -4.00 1.81 -5.30
C VAL A 91 -3.65 3.19 -5.83
N ASP A 92 -4.18 3.55 -6.99
CA ASP A 92 -3.96 4.83 -7.63
C ASP A 92 -4.52 5.97 -6.77
N THR A 93 -3.65 6.54 -5.94
CA THR A 93 -3.97 7.65 -5.02
C THR A 93 -2.72 8.49 -4.76
N GLY A 94 -2.92 9.73 -4.30
CA GLY A 94 -1.84 10.68 -4.06
C GLY A 94 -0.75 10.16 -3.11
N LEU A 95 -1.12 9.43 -2.07
CA LEU A 95 -0.13 8.91 -1.10
C LEU A 95 0.73 7.79 -1.68
N THR A 96 0.16 6.96 -2.55
CA THR A 96 0.94 5.95 -3.28
C THR A 96 1.93 6.64 -4.21
N HIS A 97 1.48 7.65 -4.94
CA HIS A 97 2.34 8.42 -5.83
C HIS A 97 3.42 9.18 -5.06
N LEU A 98 3.13 9.63 -3.85
CA LEU A 98 4.13 10.27 -2.99
C LEU A 98 5.30 9.33 -2.71
N SER A 99 5.02 8.07 -2.39
CA SER A 99 6.06 7.07 -2.18
C SER A 99 6.95 6.93 -3.42
N ALA A 100 6.33 6.86 -4.60
CA ALA A 100 7.05 6.75 -5.86
C ALA A 100 7.93 7.98 -6.12
N VAL A 101 7.39 9.17 -5.91
CA VAL A 101 8.13 10.42 -6.10
C VAL A 101 9.33 10.51 -5.16
N LEU A 102 9.21 9.98 -3.94
CA LEU A 102 10.30 9.95 -2.98
C LEU A 102 11.36 8.89 -3.31
N GLY A 103 11.16 8.11 -4.37
CA GLY A 103 12.09 7.04 -4.74
C GLY A 103 12.08 5.85 -3.80
N LYS A 104 10.99 5.66 -3.07
CA LYS A 104 10.84 4.55 -2.14
C LYS A 104 10.29 3.31 -2.86
N PRO A 105 10.63 2.11 -2.41
CA PRO A 105 10.05 0.89 -2.99
C PRO A 105 8.52 0.96 -2.98
N THR A 106 7.92 0.83 -4.14
CA THR A 106 6.48 1.05 -4.30
C THR A 106 5.88 0.08 -5.31
N VAL A 107 4.75 -0.53 -4.94
CA VAL A 107 3.90 -1.28 -5.86
C VAL A 107 2.62 -0.49 -6.03
N GLU A 108 2.37 0.01 -7.24
CA GLU A 108 1.15 0.74 -7.57
C GLU A 108 0.15 -0.18 -8.25
N ILE A 109 -1.06 -0.28 -7.68
CA ILE A 109 -2.13 -1.15 -8.15
C ILE A 109 -3.16 -0.33 -8.92
N TYR A 110 -3.37 -0.67 -10.17
CA TYR A 110 -4.33 0.00 -11.04
C TYR A 110 -5.49 -0.94 -11.34
N CYS A 111 -6.68 -0.59 -10.86
CA CYS A 111 -7.89 -1.40 -11.08
C CYS A 111 -8.78 -0.83 -12.17
N ASP A 112 -8.86 0.50 -12.26
CA ASP A 112 -9.71 1.19 -13.23
C ASP A 112 -9.13 2.53 -13.67
N SER A 113 -7.82 2.71 -13.53
CA SER A 113 -7.14 3.93 -13.99
C SER A 113 -6.14 3.58 -15.08
N PRO A 114 -6.04 4.41 -16.14
CA PRO A 114 -5.00 4.20 -17.14
C PRO A 114 -3.62 4.39 -16.53
N ARG A 115 -2.80 3.36 -16.55
CA ARG A 115 -1.43 3.40 -16.00
C ARG A 115 -0.61 4.52 -16.60
N TRP A 116 -0.73 4.72 -17.90
CA TRP A 116 0.09 5.68 -18.63
C TRP A 116 -0.06 7.12 -18.13
N LYS A 117 -1.12 7.44 -17.39
CA LYS A 117 -1.34 8.78 -16.86
C LYS A 117 -0.54 9.06 -15.60
N THR A 118 -0.37 8.06 -14.75
CA THR A 118 0.11 8.27 -13.38
C THR A 118 1.18 7.30 -12.93
N GLU A 119 1.53 6.29 -13.74
CA GLU A 119 2.50 5.28 -13.30
C GLU A 119 3.89 5.86 -13.04
N GLY A 120 4.51 5.37 -11.98
CA GLY A 120 5.83 5.80 -11.56
C GLY A 120 6.94 4.99 -12.20
N TYR A 121 7.11 5.10 -13.50
CA TYR A 121 8.09 4.27 -14.22
C TYR A 121 9.48 4.88 -14.30
N TRP A 122 9.69 6.03 -13.71
CA TRP A 122 10.99 6.70 -13.72
C TRP A 122 11.98 6.17 -12.68
N SER A 123 11.58 5.24 -11.85
CA SER A 123 12.41 4.66 -10.80
C SER A 123 12.45 3.14 -10.89
N LYS A 124 13.64 2.56 -10.60
CA LYS A 124 13.82 1.10 -10.59
C LYS A 124 13.16 0.42 -9.40
N VAL A 125 12.74 1.19 -8.40
CA VAL A 125 12.11 0.64 -7.19
C VAL A 125 10.60 0.69 -7.24
N ILE A 126 10.02 0.97 -8.41
CA ILE A 126 8.58 1.08 -8.60
C ILE A 126 8.08 0.00 -9.55
N ALA A 127 7.05 -0.72 -9.14
CA ALA A 127 6.36 -1.68 -9.98
C ALA A 127 4.90 -1.27 -10.13
N ASN A 128 4.39 -1.30 -11.35
CA ASN A 128 3.00 -0.97 -11.67
C ASN A 128 2.27 -2.25 -12.10
N VAL A 129 1.10 -2.52 -11.52
CA VAL A 129 0.29 -3.70 -11.86
C VAL A 129 -1.14 -3.29 -12.13
N GLY A 130 -1.78 -4.00 -13.09
CA GLY A 130 -3.14 -3.68 -13.51
C GLY A 130 -3.20 -2.52 -14.50
N ASP A 131 -4.41 -2.16 -14.91
CA ASP A 131 -4.66 -1.04 -15.82
C ASP A 131 -6.15 -0.71 -15.82
N TYR A 132 -6.58 0.21 -16.68
CA TYR A 132 -7.99 0.58 -16.85
C TYR A 132 -8.85 -0.66 -17.13
N LYS A 133 -9.86 -0.88 -16.28
CA LYS A 133 -10.75 -2.07 -16.32
C LYS A 133 -10.00 -3.40 -16.28
N LYS A 134 -8.77 -3.39 -15.78
CA LYS A 134 -7.91 -4.58 -15.69
C LYS A 134 -7.30 -4.66 -14.31
N ALA A 135 -8.12 -4.88 -13.28
CA ALA A 135 -7.63 -5.07 -11.93
C ALA A 135 -6.63 -6.26 -11.91
N PRO A 136 -5.50 -6.12 -11.22
CA PRO A 136 -4.54 -7.22 -11.13
C PRO A 136 -5.11 -8.34 -10.25
N ASN A 137 -4.71 -9.59 -10.54
CA ASN A 137 -5.02 -10.68 -9.63
C ASN A 137 -3.97 -10.72 -8.51
N PHE A 138 -4.21 -11.60 -7.54
CA PHE A 138 -3.30 -11.75 -6.39
C PHE A 138 -1.87 -12.09 -6.82
N GLU A 139 -1.73 -12.99 -7.78
CA GLU A 139 -0.42 -13.44 -8.26
C GLU A 139 0.38 -12.29 -8.91
N ASP A 140 -0.29 -11.40 -9.63
CA ASP A 140 0.35 -10.23 -10.23
C ASP A 140 0.94 -9.33 -9.16
N VAL A 141 0.18 -9.07 -8.10
CA VAL A 141 0.62 -8.20 -7.01
C VAL A 141 1.77 -8.84 -6.23
N ILE A 142 1.66 -10.12 -5.90
CA ILE A 142 2.72 -10.85 -5.20
C ILE A 142 4.00 -10.88 -6.04
N GLY A 143 3.88 -11.09 -7.34
CA GLY A 143 5.04 -11.05 -8.24
C GLY A 143 5.75 -9.72 -8.21
N ALA A 144 4.98 -8.62 -8.25
CA ALA A 144 5.55 -7.27 -8.17
C ALA A 144 6.23 -7.03 -6.81
N VAL A 145 5.60 -7.44 -5.72
CA VAL A 145 6.17 -7.30 -4.37
C VAL A 145 7.51 -8.05 -4.28
N ARG A 146 7.56 -9.26 -4.76
CA ARG A 146 8.79 -10.07 -4.74
C ARG A 146 9.89 -9.42 -5.57
N THR A 147 9.55 -8.89 -6.73
CA THR A 147 10.51 -8.22 -7.61
C THR A 147 11.12 -7.00 -6.93
N ILE A 148 10.29 -6.15 -6.33
CA ILE A 148 10.74 -4.94 -5.65
C ILE A 148 11.52 -5.29 -4.38
N SER A 149 11.07 -6.27 -3.61
CA SER A 149 11.74 -6.68 -2.36
C SER A 149 13.10 -7.29 -2.59
N SER A 150 13.32 -7.89 -3.77
CA SER A 150 14.60 -8.53 -4.13
C SER A 150 15.61 -7.55 -4.73
N ALA A 151 15.15 -6.34 -5.06
CA ALA A 151 16.00 -5.35 -5.74
C ALA A 151 17.03 -4.72 -4.80
#